data_cbbb556270e26d7784770a044fffa3e5
#
_entry.id   cbbb556270e26d7784770a044fffa3e5
#
_cell.length_a   1.000
_cell.length_b   1.000
_cell.length_c   1.000
_cell.angle_alpha   90.00
_cell.angle_beta   90.00
_cell.angle_gamma   90.00
#
_symmetry.space_group_name_H-M   'P 1'
#
loop_
_entity.id
_entity.type
_entity.pdbx_description
1 polymer ?
#
loop_
_entity_poly.entity_id
_entity_poly.type
_entity_poly.pdbx_seq_one_letter_code
_entity_poly.pdbx_strand_id
1 'polypeptide(L)'
;MSLGRTGLLILAVLLPAVAGAQTKPPAKQTPARTSSGPMIVEPGSEKWGDIPAAAMVGTPSVDIGGTLRVAIIQGDPMTAGHTYTLRLSCTDGAKIAPHWHPTTENVTVIRGAAAVGMGSKWDDAALKDVPAGGFFWAAPHMRHFAVCKGDTVLQVHGVAPFLINFVAPDESQSTKKPM
;
A
#
# COMPACT_ATOMS: atom_id res chain seq x y z
N MET A 1 -53.30 68.54 39.94
CA MET A 1 -52.00 68.05 40.46
C MET A 1 -52.04 66.54 40.54
N SER A 2 -51.41 65.81 39.60
CA SER A 2 -51.27 64.37 39.69
C SER A 2 -49.95 63.96 38.98
N LEU A 3 -49.03 63.45 39.76
CA LEU A 3 -47.70 63.01 39.28
C LEU A 3 -47.82 61.66 38.59
N GLY A 4 -47.47 61.63 37.32
CA GLY A 4 -47.31 60.36 36.55
C GLY A 4 -46.04 59.62 36.96
N ARG A 5 -46.21 58.35 37.31
CA ARG A 5 -45.09 57.41 37.57
C ARG A 5 -44.75 56.70 36.27
N THR A 6 -43.60 57.06 35.74
CA THR A 6 -43.02 56.34 34.55
C THR A 6 -42.43 55.01 35.00
N GLY A 7 -43.06 53.94 34.63
CA GLY A 7 -42.53 52.56 34.82
C GLY A 7 -41.47 52.22 33.83
N LEU A 8 -40.26 51.88 34.26
CA LEU A 8 -39.15 51.40 33.45
C LEU A 8 -39.30 49.91 33.27
N LEU A 9 -39.61 49.48 32.06
CA LEU A 9 -39.63 48.06 31.66
C LEU A 9 -38.20 47.65 31.40
N ILE A 10 -37.63 46.75 32.24
CA ILE A 10 -36.36 46.10 32.02
C ILE A 10 -36.64 44.85 31.18
N LEU A 11 -36.22 44.89 29.93
CA LEU A 11 -36.27 43.74 29.03
C LEU A 11 -35.07 42.81 29.33
N ALA A 12 -35.30 41.71 29.99
CA ALA A 12 -34.27 40.68 30.22
C ALA A 12 -34.05 39.90 28.94
N VAL A 13 -32.92 40.12 28.30
CA VAL A 13 -32.47 39.31 27.15
C VAL A 13 -31.83 38.00 27.66
N LEU A 14 -32.56 36.90 27.53
CA LEU A 14 -32.03 35.54 27.75
C LEU A 14 -31.15 35.14 26.56
N LEU A 15 -29.84 35.14 26.74
CA LEU A 15 -28.89 34.54 25.80
C LEU A 15 -28.91 33.01 25.95
N PRO A 16 -29.06 32.26 24.88
CA PRO A 16 -28.91 30.79 24.94
C PRO A 16 -27.45 30.42 25.22
N ALA A 17 -27.24 29.62 26.25
CA ALA A 17 -25.94 29.01 26.52
C ALA A 17 -25.60 28.02 25.39
N VAL A 18 -24.62 28.35 24.55
CA VAL A 18 -24.04 27.42 23.61
C VAL A 18 -23.21 26.40 24.40
N ALA A 19 -23.73 25.18 24.54
CA ALA A 19 -22.99 24.05 25.08
C ALA A 19 -21.84 23.75 24.14
N GLY A 20 -20.62 24.16 24.48
CA GLY A 20 -19.40 23.82 23.76
C GLY A 20 -19.19 22.30 23.80
N ALA A 21 -19.36 21.65 22.67
CA ALA A 21 -18.96 20.27 22.51
C ALA A 21 -17.45 20.17 22.73
N GLN A 22 -17.04 19.59 23.86
CA GLN A 22 -15.64 19.29 24.15
C GLN A 22 -15.20 18.17 23.18
N THR A 23 -14.49 18.53 22.12
CA THR A 23 -13.82 17.57 21.27
C THR A 23 -12.74 16.88 22.11
N LYS A 24 -12.92 15.57 22.31
CA LYS A 24 -11.92 14.72 22.94
C LYS A 24 -10.57 14.91 22.22
N PRO A 25 -9.47 15.23 22.94
CA PRO A 25 -8.17 15.37 22.29
C PRO A 25 -7.81 14.08 21.57
N PRO A 26 -7.16 14.16 20.40
CA PRO A 26 -6.74 12.98 19.65
C PRO A 26 -5.88 12.10 20.56
N ALA A 27 -6.17 10.81 20.56
CA ALA A 27 -5.39 9.82 21.30
C ALA A 27 -3.93 9.96 20.89
N LYS A 28 -3.04 10.13 21.88
CA LYS A 28 -1.60 10.16 21.68
C LYS A 28 -1.21 8.87 20.97
N GLN A 29 -0.89 8.93 19.68
CA GLN A 29 -0.35 7.79 18.97
C GLN A 29 0.95 7.41 19.64
N THR A 30 0.99 6.23 20.24
CA THR A 30 2.24 5.66 20.74
C THR A 30 3.14 5.50 19.53
N PRO A 31 4.33 6.13 19.47
CA PRO A 31 5.23 5.94 18.35
C PRO A 31 5.52 4.44 18.23
N ALA A 32 5.43 3.91 17.02
CA ALA A 32 5.84 2.55 16.73
C ALA A 32 7.24 2.36 17.32
N ARG A 33 7.42 1.31 18.09
CA ARG A 33 8.65 1.01 18.79
C ARG A 33 9.78 0.83 17.77
N THR A 34 10.53 1.87 17.49
CA THR A 34 11.77 1.75 16.75
C THR A 34 12.72 0.94 17.65
N SER A 35 12.95 -0.32 17.28
CA SER A 35 13.98 -1.13 17.91
C SER A 35 15.32 -0.42 17.70
N SER A 36 15.93 0.07 18.76
CA SER A 36 17.16 0.87 18.74
C SER A 36 18.44 0.00 18.62
N GLY A 37 18.39 -1.08 17.82
CA GLY A 37 19.52 -1.97 17.60
C GLY A 37 19.37 -2.78 16.31
N PRO A 38 20.44 -3.40 15.80
CA PRO A 38 20.37 -4.28 14.64
C PRO A 38 19.47 -5.47 14.99
N MET A 39 18.46 -5.70 14.15
CA MET A 39 17.64 -6.90 14.19
C MET A 39 18.12 -7.89 13.12
N ILE A 40 18.29 -9.13 13.55
CA ILE A 40 18.58 -10.24 12.66
C ILE A 40 17.26 -10.96 12.40
N VAL A 41 16.91 -11.15 11.14
CA VAL A 41 15.78 -11.97 10.70
C VAL A 41 16.34 -13.24 10.09
N GLU A 42 16.26 -14.33 10.84
CA GLU A 42 16.75 -15.62 10.40
C GLU A 42 15.89 -16.18 9.25
N PRO A 43 16.49 -16.89 8.28
CA PRO A 43 15.74 -17.57 7.24
C PRO A 43 14.70 -18.52 7.84
N GLY A 44 13.46 -18.47 7.35
CA GLY A 44 12.36 -19.29 7.84
C GLY A 44 11.63 -18.73 9.07
N SER A 45 12.07 -17.59 9.62
CA SER A 45 11.39 -16.92 10.73
C SER A 45 10.29 -15.94 10.29
N GLU A 46 10.07 -15.80 8.98
CA GLU A 46 9.08 -14.90 8.40
C GLU A 46 7.68 -15.21 8.91
N LYS A 47 6.93 -14.15 9.26
CA LYS A 47 5.52 -14.25 9.63
C LYS A 47 4.65 -14.02 8.40
N TRP A 48 4.39 -15.10 7.67
CA TRP A 48 3.61 -15.07 6.43
C TRP A 48 2.12 -14.85 6.69
N GLY A 49 1.54 -13.92 5.97
CA GLY A 49 0.10 -13.60 5.96
C GLY A 49 -0.41 -13.38 4.54
N ASP A 50 -1.70 -13.13 4.41
CA ASP A 50 -2.29 -12.71 3.15
C ASP A 50 -1.93 -11.26 2.84
N ILE A 51 -1.92 -10.89 1.56
CA ILE A 51 -1.74 -9.48 1.17
C ILE A 51 -2.95 -8.71 1.69
N PRO A 52 -2.76 -7.66 2.52
CA PRO A 52 -3.88 -6.89 3.05
C PRO A 52 -4.73 -6.29 1.94
N ALA A 53 -6.06 -6.38 2.05
CA ALA A 53 -6.97 -5.78 1.06
C ALA A 53 -6.72 -4.28 0.86
N ALA A 54 -6.31 -3.56 1.91
CA ALA A 54 -5.96 -2.14 1.85
C ALA A 54 -4.74 -1.84 0.97
N ALA A 55 -3.89 -2.83 0.70
CA ALA A 55 -2.73 -2.69 -0.18
C ALA A 55 -3.08 -2.96 -1.66
N MET A 56 -4.28 -3.48 -1.95
CA MET A 56 -4.74 -3.83 -3.29
C MET A 56 -5.81 -2.83 -3.76
N VAL A 57 -5.57 -2.17 -4.89
CA VAL A 57 -6.48 -1.18 -5.48
C VAL A 57 -6.92 -1.66 -6.86
N GLY A 58 -8.23 -1.75 -7.06
CA GLY A 58 -8.81 -2.29 -8.30
C GLY A 58 -8.90 -3.80 -8.33
N THR A 59 -9.16 -4.36 -9.50
CA THR A 59 -9.35 -5.80 -9.72
C THR A 59 -8.27 -6.33 -10.67
N PRO A 60 -7.61 -7.45 -10.33
CA PRO A 60 -6.66 -8.09 -11.24
C PRO A 60 -7.31 -8.43 -12.59
N SER A 61 -6.61 -8.15 -13.69
CA SER A 61 -7.08 -8.46 -15.05
C SER A 61 -6.77 -9.89 -15.51
N VAL A 62 -6.00 -10.65 -14.71
CA VAL A 62 -5.73 -12.07 -14.91
C VAL A 62 -5.89 -12.81 -13.60
N ASP A 63 -6.29 -14.06 -13.65
CA ASP A 63 -6.34 -14.93 -12.49
C ASP A 63 -4.92 -15.15 -11.93
N ILE A 64 -4.78 -15.10 -10.61
CA ILE A 64 -3.51 -15.35 -9.93
C ILE A 64 -3.02 -16.77 -10.20
N GLY A 65 -3.92 -17.75 -10.28
CA GLY A 65 -3.57 -19.15 -10.61
C GLY A 65 -2.67 -19.85 -9.58
N GLY A 66 -2.53 -19.28 -8.37
CA GLY A 66 -1.65 -19.79 -7.32
C GLY A 66 -1.79 -19.01 -6.02
N THR A 67 -0.83 -19.17 -5.12
CA THR A 67 -0.82 -18.49 -3.82
C THR A 67 0.21 -17.39 -3.78
N LEU A 68 -0.19 -16.23 -3.26
CA LEU A 68 0.69 -15.11 -2.92
C LEU A 68 0.56 -14.82 -1.42
N ARG A 69 1.69 -14.71 -0.72
CA ARG A 69 1.73 -14.35 0.69
C ARG A 69 2.78 -13.29 0.94
N VAL A 70 2.58 -12.49 1.98
CA VAL A 70 3.48 -11.40 2.37
C VAL A 70 3.98 -11.59 3.80
N ALA A 71 5.23 -11.21 4.03
CA ALA A 71 5.80 -11.05 5.37
C ALA A 71 6.50 -9.70 5.44
N ILE A 72 6.15 -8.86 6.41
CA ILE A 72 6.86 -7.61 6.68
C ILE A 72 8.12 -7.94 7.46
N ILE A 73 9.27 -7.59 6.88
CA ILE A 73 10.59 -7.85 7.46
C ILE A 73 11.03 -6.65 8.29
N GLN A 74 10.78 -5.42 7.81
CA GLN A 74 11.20 -4.20 8.48
C GLN A 74 10.34 -3.02 8.01
N GLY A 75 10.09 -2.07 8.90
CA GLY A 75 9.43 -0.81 8.61
C GLY A 75 7.92 -0.90 8.50
N ASP A 76 7.33 0.07 7.84
CA ASP A 76 5.88 0.18 7.65
C ASP A 76 5.57 0.45 6.16
N PRO A 77 5.07 -0.55 5.44
CA PRO A 77 4.77 -0.40 4.01
C PRO A 77 3.52 0.44 3.72
N MET A 78 2.73 0.82 4.74
CA MET A 78 1.47 1.55 4.54
C MET A 78 1.56 3.04 4.87
N THR A 79 2.42 3.44 5.81
CA THR A 79 2.54 4.84 6.21
C THR A 79 3.49 5.60 5.28
N ALA A 80 2.96 6.58 4.56
CA ALA A 80 3.72 7.39 3.59
C ALA A 80 5.01 7.97 4.18
N GLY A 81 6.10 7.88 3.41
CA GLY A 81 7.43 8.37 3.78
C GLY A 81 8.27 7.41 4.63
N HIS A 82 7.68 6.31 5.13
CA HIS A 82 8.44 5.28 5.86
C HIS A 82 9.16 4.35 4.89
N THR A 83 10.36 3.94 5.24
CA THR A 83 11.04 2.84 4.54
C THR A 83 10.44 1.52 4.94
N TYR A 84 10.43 0.58 4.02
CA TYR A 84 9.98 -0.78 4.29
C TYR A 84 10.84 -1.81 3.56
N THR A 85 10.87 -3.00 4.12
CA THR A 85 11.30 -4.25 3.48
C THR A 85 10.25 -5.31 3.77
N LEU A 86 9.73 -5.93 2.72
CA LEU A 86 8.83 -7.06 2.82
C LEU A 86 9.31 -8.22 1.95
N ARG A 87 8.80 -9.41 2.20
CA ARG A 87 8.97 -10.56 1.31
C ARG A 87 7.61 -10.99 0.78
N LEU A 88 7.62 -11.39 -0.48
CA LEU A 88 6.50 -12.07 -1.14
C LEU A 88 6.91 -13.52 -1.37
N SER A 89 6.05 -14.45 -0.99
CA SER A 89 6.16 -15.86 -1.33
C SER A 89 5.06 -16.22 -2.32
N CYS A 90 5.40 -16.93 -3.37
CA CYS A 90 4.44 -17.38 -4.37
C CYS A 90 4.76 -18.81 -4.86
N THR A 91 3.68 -19.53 -5.16
CA THR A 91 3.80 -20.87 -5.76
C THR A 91 4.09 -20.79 -7.26
N ASP A 92 4.55 -21.89 -7.83
CA ASP A 92 4.78 -22.00 -9.27
C ASP A 92 3.54 -21.61 -10.09
N GLY A 93 3.74 -20.83 -11.14
CA GLY A 93 2.69 -20.32 -12.01
C GLY A 93 1.83 -19.19 -11.43
N ALA A 94 2.02 -18.80 -10.18
CA ALA A 94 1.26 -17.68 -9.59
C ALA A 94 1.57 -16.37 -10.32
N LYS A 95 0.53 -15.68 -10.77
CA LYS A 95 0.59 -14.45 -11.56
C LYS A 95 0.31 -13.23 -10.73
N ILE A 96 1.09 -12.18 -10.94
CA ILE A 96 0.81 -10.84 -10.47
C ILE A 96 0.35 -10.05 -11.69
N ALA A 97 -0.94 -9.77 -11.77
CA ALA A 97 -1.58 -9.08 -12.90
C ALA A 97 -0.92 -7.72 -13.19
N PRO A 98 -1.08 -7.15 -14.39
CA PRO A 98 -0.60 -5.81 -14.70
C PRO A 98 -1.03 -4.80 -13.64
N HIS A 99 -0.03 -4.13 -13.05
CA HIS A 99 -0.21 -3.18 -11.95
C HIS A 99 0.92 -2.14 -11.94
N TRP A 100 0.80 -1.17 -11.04
CA TRP A 100 1.81 -0.16 -10.79
C TRP A 100 1.81 0.23 -9.30
N HIS A 101 2.90 0.86 -8.85
CA HIS A 101 3.06 1.38 -7.49
C HIS A 101 3.22 2.90 -7.49
N PRO A 102 2.75 3.62 -6.46
CA PRO A 102 2.92 5.07 -6.37
C PRO A 102 4.37 5.51 -6.13
N THR A 103 5.21 4.61 -5.62
CA THR A 103 6.63 4.83 -5.35
C THR A 103 7.48 3.78 -6.09
N THR A 104 8.79 3.99 -6.15
CA THR A 104 9.70 3.01 -6.74
C THR A 104 9.64 1.69 -5.96
N GLU A 105 9.44 0.61 -6.69
CA GLU A 105 9.58 -0.75 -6.20
C GLU A 105 10.98 -1.29 -6.57
N ASN A 106 11.68 -1.88 -5.61
CA ASN A 106 12.95 -2.57 -5.81
C ASN A 106 12.78 -4.02 -5.38
N VAL A 107 13.09 -4.96 -6.26
CA VAL A 107 12.84 -6.39 -6.06
C VAL A 107 14.10 -7.20 -6.27
N THR A 108 14.44 -8.00 -5.27
CA THR A 108 15.50 -9.02 -5.36
C THR A 108 14.86 -10.40 -5.28
N VAL A 109 15.19 -11.28 -6.19
CA VAL A 109 14.77 -12.69 -6.13
C VAL A 109 15.67 -13.42 -5.13
N ILE A 110 15.08 -13.84 -3.99
CA ILE A 110 15.81 -14.57 -2.92
C ILE A 110 15.91 -16.06 -3.25
N ARG A 111 14.83 -16.65 -3.75
CA ARG A 111 14.71 -18.08 -4.08
C ARG A 111 13.78 -18.27 -5.28
N GLY A 112 13.95 -19.34 -6.02
CA GLY A 112 13.17 -19.62 -7.21
C GLY A 112 13.54 -18.69 -8.36
N ALA A 113 12.56 -18.30 -9.14
CA ALA A 113 12.71 -17.31 -10.20
C ALA A 113 11.39 -16.55 -10.40
N ALA A 114 11.47 -15.34 -10.92
CA ALA A 114 10.32 -14.61 -11.45
C ALA A 114 10.54 -14.39 -12.96
N ALA A 115 9.46 -14.33 -13.73
CA ALA A 115 9.51 -13.73 -15.04
C ALA A 115 8.69 -12.44 -15.02
N VAL A 116 9.28 -11.34 -15.48
CA VAL A 116 8.74 -9.99 -15.36
C VAL A 116 8.52 -9.39 -16.73
N GLY A 117 7.33 -8.84 -16.97
CA GLY A 117 6.97 -8.13 -18.20
C GLY A 117 6.56 -6.69 -17.90
N MET A 118 6.79 -5.80 -18.87
CA MET A 118 6.40 -4.39 -18.78
C MET A 118 5.18 -4.12 -19.64
N GLY A 119 4.26 -3.31 -19.12
CA GLY A 119 3.07 -2.88 -19.86
C GLY A 119 1.77 -3.00 -19.09
N SER A 120 0.71 -2.55 -19.73
CA SER A 120 -0.65 -2.50 -19.16
C SER A 120 -1.47 -3.78 -19.42
N LYS A 121 -0.97 -4.67 -20.28
CA LYS A 121 -1.65 -5.89 -20.68
C LYS A 121 -0.72 -7.07 -20.44
N TRP A 122 -1.29 -8.19 -19.99
CA TRP A 122 -0.53 -9.43 -19.89
C TRP A 122 -0.07 -9.88 -21.27
N ASP A 123 1.21 -10.17 -21.39
CA ASP A 123 1.86 -10.69 -22.62
C ASP A 123 2.97 -11.65 -22.24
N ASP A 124 2.77 -12.93 -22.48
CA ASP A 124 3.75 -13.96 -22.17
C ASP A 124 5.07 -13.76 -22.96
N ALA A 125 5.01 -13.16 -24.16
CA ALA A 125 6.20 -12.91 -24.97
C ALA A 125 7.06 -11.76 -24.42
N ALA A 126 6.48 -10.90 -23.59
CA ALA A 126 7.21 -9.79 -22.94
C ALA A 126 7.91 -10.21 -21.65
N LEU A 127 7.66 -11.41 -21.14
CA LEU A 127 8.26 -11.91 -19.90
C LEU A 127 9.75 -12.15 -20.05
N LYS A 128 10.53 -11.67 -19.10
CA LYS A 128 11.98 -11.89 -18.98
C LYS A 128 12.30 -12.54 -17.65
N ASP A 129 13.05 -13.62 -17.69
CA ASP A 129 13.43 -14.39 -16.51
C ASP A 129 14.41 -13.63 -15.62
N VAL A 130 14.14 -13.66 -14.33
CA VAL A 130 14.99 -13.13 -13.25
C VAL A 130 15.19 -14.26 -12.24
N PRO A 131 16.32 -14.97 -12.28
CA PRO A 131 16.62 -16.06 -11.35
C PRO A 131 17.00 -15.55 -9.96
N ALA A 132 17.14 -16.47 -9.00
CA ALA A 132 17.64 -16.14 -7.66
C ALA A 132 18.97 -15.37 -7.73
N GLY A 133 19.09 -14.32 -6.90
CA GLY A 133 20.18 -13.33 -6.93
C GLY A 133 19.95 -12.22 -7.95
N GLY A 134 18.99 -12.36 -8.87
CA GLY A 134 18.61 -11.32 -9.82
C GLY A 134 17.85 -10.17 -9.14
N PHE A 135 17.86 -9.02 -9.80
CA PHE A 135 17.24 -7.79 -9.34
C PHE A 135 16.50 -7.09 -10.48
N PHE A 136 15.36 -6.52 -10.15
CA PHE A 136 14.67 -5.58 -11.04
C PHE A 136 14.06 -4.45 -10.23
N TRP A 137 13.65 -3.40 -10.91
CA TRP A 137 12.98 -2.26 -10.29
C TRP A 137 11.94 -1.68 -11.22
N ALA A 138 10.89 -1.11 -10.65
CA ALA A 138 9.87 -0.37 -11.36
C ALA A 138 9.81 1.06 -10.81
N ALA A 139 9.92 2.06 -11.69
CA ALA A 139 9.74 3.46 -11.32
C ALA A 139 8.28 3.72 -10.87
N PRO A 140 8.00 4.82 -10.17
CA PRO A 140 6.64 5.21 -9.83
C PRO A 140 5.74 5.18 -11.07
N HIS A 141 4.56 4.58 -10.93
CA HIS A 141 3.55 4.43 -11.99
C HIS A 141 3.95 3.59 -13.21
N MET A 142 5.13 2.95 -13.18
CA MET A 142 5.54 2.01 -14.25
C MET A 142 4.70 0.75 -14.17
N ARG A 143 3.93 0.48 -15.25
CA ARG A 143 3.07 -0.68 -15.34
C ARG A 143 3.89 -1.92 -15.67
N HIS A 144 3.72 -2.95 -14.87
CA HIS A 144 4.43 -4.22 -15.00
C HIS A 144 3.57 -5.38 -14.50
N PHE A 145 4.01 -6.59 -14.79
CA PHE A 145 3.37 -7.83 -14.37
C PHE A 145 4.44 -8.91 -14.19
N ALA A 146 4.12 -9.95 -13.45
CA ALA A 146 5.08 -11.02 -13.18
C ALA A 146 4.39 -12.37 -13.03
N VAL A 147 5.16 -13.44 -13.23
CA VAL A 147 4.79 -14.82 -12.89
C VAL A 147 5.93 -15.45 -12.10
N CYS A 148 5.57 -16.21 -11.06
CA CYS A 148 6.52 -16.98 -10.27
C CYS A 148 6.86 -18.31 -10.96
N LYS A 149 8.13 -18.68 -10.95
CA LYS A 149 8.64 -19.95 -11.49
C LYS A 149 9.22 -20.79 -10.37
N GLY A 150 8.56 -21.91 -10.07
CA GLY A 150 8.81 -22.68 -8.87
C GLY A 150 8.35 -21.94 -7.60
N ASP A 151 8.64 -22.52 -6.43
CA ASP A 151 8.41 -21.87 -5.14
C ASP A 151 9.36 -20.68 -4.97
N THR A 152 8.84 -19.50 -5.19
CA THR A 152 9.61 -18.27 -5.29
C THR A 152 9.45 -17.40 -4.05
N VAL A 153 10.56 -16.78 -3.63
CA VAL A 153 10.57 -15.73 -2.61
C VAL A 153 11.24 -14.50 -3.19
N LEU A 154 10.50 -13.39 -3.20
CA LEU A 154 10.97 -12.08 -3.61
C LEU A 154 11.17 -11.21 -2.36
N GLN A 155 12.20 -10.38 -2.32
CA GLN A 155 12.32 -9.32 -1.34
C GLN A 155 12.07 -7.98 -2.01
N VAL A 156 11.08 -7.27 -1.51
CA VAL A 156 10.68 -5.95 -2.01
C VAL A 156 11.06 -4.90 -0.97
N HIS A 157 11.64 -3.80 -1.40
CA HIS A 157 11.94 -2.67 -0.51
C HIS A 157 11.73 -1.33 -1.23
N GLY A 158 11.43 -0.32 -0.43
CA GLY A 158 11.16 1.02 -0.97
C GLY A 158 10.75 2.01 0.11
N VAL A 159 10.09 3.07 -0.33
CA VAL A 159 9.44 4.07 0.51
C VAL A 159 7.92 3.92 0.36
N ALA A 160 7.22 3.82 1.49
CA ALA A 160 5.77 3.67 1.52
C ALA A 160 5.02 4.89 0.93
N PRO A 161 3.79 4.70 0.44
CA PRO A 161 2.98 3.50 0.57
C PRO A 161 3.29 2.45 -0.49
N PHE A 162 3.28 1.16 -0.08
CA PHE A 162 3.30 0.03 -1.00
C PHE A 162 1.86 -0.35 -1.36
N LEU A 163 1.38 0.15 -2.48
CA LEU A 163 0.05 -0.16 -3.01
C LEU A 163 0.20 -0.87 -4.34
N ILE A 164 -0.56 -1.92 -4.54
CA ILE A 164 -0.67 -2.65 -5.81
C ILE A 164 -1.91 -2.10 -6.53
N ASN A 165 -1.69 -1.19 -7.48
CA ASN A 165 -2.77 -0.59 -8.26
C ASN A 165 -2.94 -1.40 -9.54
N PHE A 166 -3.94 -2.28 -9.58
CA PHE A 166 -4.20 -3.08 -10.76
C PHE A 166 -4.67 -2.23 -11.93
N VAL A 167 -4.18 -2.54 -13.13
CA VAL A 167 -4.62 -1.91 -14.37
C VAL A 167 -6.00 -2.45 -14.73
N ALA A 168 -6.97 -1.54 -14.90
CA ALA A 168 -8.32 -1.93 -15.28
C ALA A 168 -8.37 -2.61 -16.66
N PRO A 169 -9.28 -3.57 -16.89
CA PRO A 169 -9.36 -4.30 -18.15
C PRO A 169 -9.55 -3.40 -19.39
N ASP A 170 -10.24 -2.29 -19.25
CA ASP A 170 -10.44 -1.26 -20.30
C ASP A 170 -9.15 -0.47 -20.57
N GLU A 171 -8.40 -0.10 -19.53
CA GLU A 171 -7.08 0.53 -19.65
C GLU A 171 -6.05 -0.40 -20.29
N SER A 172 -6.17 -1.73 -20.09
CA SER A 172 -5.30 -2.72 -20.71
C SER A 172 -5.36 -2.72 -22.24
N GLN A 173 -6.40 -2.15 -22.82
CA GLN A 173 -6.57 -1.97 -24.27
C GLN A 173 -5.92 -0.66 -24.79
N SER A 174 -5.51 0.24 -23.90
CA SER A 174 -4.92 1.52 -24.30
C SER A 174 -3.46 1.34 -24.71
N THR A 175 -3.18 1.52 -25.99
CA THR A 175 -1.81 1.53 -26.55
C THR A 175 -1.12 2.89 -26.41
N LYS A 176 -1.61 3.79 -25.56
CA LYS A 176 -1.04 5.12 -25.42
C LYS A 176 0.36 5.05 -24.84
N LYS A 177 1.37 5.24 -25.71
CA LYS A 177 2.80 5.36 -25.36
C LYS A 177 2.94 6.47 -24.32
N PRO A 178 3.68 6.26 -23.23
CA PRO A 178 4.03 7.35 -22.32
C PRO A 178 4.82 8.41 -23.08
N MET A 179 4.41 9.68 -22.88
CA MET A 179 5.16 10.84 -23.36
C MET A 179 6.43 11.01 -22.52
#